data_87df5e63a96a71a291ff64959c22ca41
#
_entry.id   87df5e63a96a71a291ff64959c22ca41
#
_cell.length_a   1.000
_cell.length_b   1.000
_cell.length_c   1.000
_cell.angle_alpha   90.00
_cell.angle_beta   90.00
_cell.angle_gamma   90.00
#
_symmetry.space_group_name_H-M   'P 1'
#
loop_
_entity.id
_entity.type
_entity.pdbx_description
1 polymer ?
#
loop_
_entity_poly.entity_id
_entity_poly.type
_entity_poly.pdbx_seq_one_letter_code
_entity_poly.pdbx_strand_id
1 'polypeptide(L)'
;MDVSRYLRLAMLAVLTGLAACAGEVPPEQPAFYRSMASADAEVDGPTAASMISGYRHNNGLGAVEVDPDLMRLAQEWARSMAARDKLDRGASRDFNKSLAGAGFNAKKTVENISAGYHTLAEAFSGWRDSPPHRANMLNAGANRMGIAAVYAPQSKYKVYWALIMATKDSS
;
A
#
# COMPACT_ATOMS: atom_id res chain seq x y z
N MET A 1 14.21 67.65 23.93
CA MET A 1 13.83 66.58 22.95
C MET A 1 14.19 65.27 23.58
N ASP A 2 13.20 64.46 23.88
CA ASP A 2 13.32 63.36 24.83
C ASP A 2 13.72 62.05 24.12
N VAL A 3 15.03 61.76 24.13
CA VAL A 3 15.67 60.57 23.49
C VAL A 3 15.06 59.26 24.05
N SER A 4 14.52 59.29 25.27
CA SER A 4 13.86 58.16 25.91
C SER A 4 12.57 57.70 25.22
N ARG A 5 11.86 58.60 24.54
CA ARG A 5 10.61 58.28 23.82
C ARG A 5 10.89 57.55 22.48
N TYR A 6 11.95 57.92 21.78
CA TYR A 6 12.35 57.25 20.53
C TYR A 6 12.93 55.87 20.76
N LEU A 7 13.63 55.66 21.89
CA LEU A 7 14.17 54.37 22.27
C LEU A 7 13.05 53.35 22.60
N ARG A 8 11.97 53.81 23.24
CA ARG A 8 10.80 52.97 23.54
C ARG A 8 9.96 52.61 22.29
N LEU A 9 9.85 53.54 21.35
CA LEU A 9 9.16 53.29 20.06
C LEU A 9 9.96 52.36 19.13
N ALA A 10 11.30 52.45 19.12
CA ALA A 10 12.16 51.56 18.38
C ALA A 10 12.13 50.11 18.94
N MET A 11 12.01 49.96 20.27
CA MET A 11 11.95 48.64 20.92
C MET A 11 10.59 47.92 20.70
N LEU A 12 9.50 48.67 20.52
CA LEU A 12 8.16 48.10 20.22
C LEU A 12 8.03 47.65 18.77
N ALA A 13 8.77 48.25 17.82
CA ALA A 13 8.75 47.92 16.41
C ALA A 13 9.52 46.62 16.07
N VAL A 14 10.48 46.21 16.91
CA VAL A 14 11.30 45.00 16.73
C VAL A 14 10.56 43.72 17.18
N LEU A 15 9.60 43.83 18.11
CA LEU A 15 8.85 42.67 18.63
C LEU A 15 7.71 42.16 17.69
N THR A 16 7.31 42.94 16.70
CA THR A 16 6.22 42.55 15.79
C THR A 16 6.67 41.75 14.54
N GLY A 17 8.00 41.64 14.34
CA GLY A 17 8.58 40.97 13.15
C GLY A 17 8.79 39.46 13.26
N LEU A 18 8.56 38.82 14.41
CA LEU A 18 8.88 37.41 14.66
C LEU A 18 7.66 36.46 14.62
N ALA A 19 6.47 36.95 14.28
CA ALA A 19 5.25 36.14 14.28
C ALA A 19 4.88 35.55 12.90
N ALA A 20 5.73 35.61 11.89
CA ALA A 20 5.40 35.21 10.51
C ALA A 20 6.03 33.89 10.03
N CYS A 21 6.50 33.05 10.98
CA CYS A 21 6.81 31.64 10.68
C CYS A 21 5.84 30.72 11.40
N ALA A 22 4.52 30.93 11.21
CA ALA A 22 3.55 29.87 11.41
C ALA A 22 3.85 28.83 10.32
N GLY A 23 4.55 27.75 10.69
CA GLY A 23 5.00 26.73 9.76
C GLY A 23 3.82 26.21 8.95
N GLU A 24 3.92 26.26 7.63
CA GLU A 24 3.05 25.48 6.77
C GLU A 24 3.14 24.03 7.24
N VAL A 25 2.00 23.44 7.62
CA VAL A 25 1.94 22.01 7.92
C VAL A 25 2.36 21.31 6.63
N PRO A 26 3.45 20.51 6.64
CA PRO A 26 3.86 19.82 5.43
C PRO A 26 2.68 19.05 4.86
N PRO A 27 2.46 19.05 3.54
CA PRO A 27 1.37 18.30 2.94
C PRO A 27 1.47 16.83 3.37
N GLU A 28 0.33 16.24 3.78
CA GLU A 28 0.30 14.85 4.19
C GLU A 28 0.82 13.96 3.05
N GLN A 29 1.75 13.07 3.36
CA GLN A 29 2.34 12.19 2.38
C GLN A 29 1.25 11.27 1.79
N PRO A 30 1.11 11.19 0.45
CA PRO A 30 0.13 10.30 -0.17
C PRO A 30 0.25 8.86 0.35
N ALA A 31 -0.89 8.18 0.54
CA ALA A 31 -0.94 6.86 1.18
C ALA A 31 -0.05 5.81 0.50
N PHE A 32 0.15 5.89 -0.82
CA PHE A 32 1.01 4.96 -1.57
C PHE A 32 2.53 5.15 -1.33
N TYR A 33 2.96 6.26 -0.69
CA TYR A 33 4.34 6.47 -0.24
C TYR A 33 4.53 6.22 1.25
N ARG A 34 3.47 5.93 1.99
CA ARG A 34 3.56 5.62 3.41
C ARG A 34 4.40 4.36 3.61
N SER A 35 5.34 4.42 4.57
CA SER A 35 6.18 3.27 4.88
C SER A 35 5.38 2.15 5.54
N MET A 36 5.53 0.93 5.01
CA MET A 36 5.01 -0.31 5.61
C MET A 36 6.01 -0.95 6.57
N ALA A 37 7.16 -0.31 6.83
CA ALA A 37 8.17 -0.81 7.77
C ALA A 37 7.90 -0.34 9.21
N SER A 38 6.65 -0.45 9.67
CA SER A 38 6.26 -0.25 11.06
C SER A 38 5.18 -1.24 11.49
N ALA A 39 5.08 -1.51 12.81
CA ALA A 39 4.18 -2.52 13.34
C ALA A 39 2.70 -2.24 13.07
N ASP A 40 2.33 -0.94 13.04
CA ASP A 40 0.96 -0.48 12.89
C ASP A 40 0.62 -0.06 11.45
N ALA A 41 1.55 -0.30 10.51
CA ALA A 41 1.32 0.07 9.11
C ALA A 41 0.34 -0.90 8.45
N GLU A 42 -0.67 -0.34 7.82
CA GLU A 42 -1.63 -1.07 7.00
C GLU A 42 -1.68 -0.47 5.59
N VAL A 43 -1.80 -1.35 4.60
CA VAL A 43 -1.98 -0.94 3.22
C VAL A 43 -3.37 -0.36 3.04
N ASP A 44 -3.45 0.86 2.52
CA ASP A 44 -4.71 1.46 2.10
C ASP A 44 -5.24 0.72 0.86
N GLY A 45 -6.20 -0.18 1.08
CA GLY A 45 -6.80 -1.00 0.03
C GLY A 45 -7.44 -0.17 -1.10
N PRO A 46 -8.26 0.85 -0.79
CA PRO A 46 -8.81 1.76 -1.80
C PRO A 46 -7.74 2.45 -2.65
N THR A 47 -6.67 2.96 -2.05
CA THR A 47 -5.55 3.57 -2.78
C THR A 47 -4.87 2.53 -3.69
N ALA A 48 -4.66 1.31 -3.21
CA ALA A 48 -4.07 0.23 -4.01
C ALA A 48 -4.97 -0.16 -5.19
N ALA A 49 -6.29 -0.28 -4.96
CA ALA A 49 -7.25 -0.58 -6.01
C ALA A 49 -7.32 0.52 -7.07
N SER A 50 -7.28 1.79 -6.66
CA SER A 50 -7.24 2.93 -7.57
C SER A 50 -5.98 2.91 -8.45
N MET A 51 -4.81 2.67 -7.86
CA MET A 51 -3.53 2.59 -8.58
C MET A 51 -3.52 1.44 -9.59
N ILE A 52 -3.93 0.24 -9.18
CA ILE A 52 -4.00 -0.94 -10.06
C ILE A 52 -5.06 -0.73 -11.14
N SER A 53 -6.23 -0.18 -10.82
CA SER A 53 -7.30 0.10 -11.79
C SER A 53 -6.86 1.13 -12.82
N GLY A 54 -6.14 2.18 -12.43
CA GLY A 54 -5.57 3.16 -13.36
C GLY A 54 -4.59 2.50 -14.34
N TYR A 55 -3.71 1.64 -13.84
CA TYR A 55 -2.78 0.89 -14.68
C TYR A 55 -3.52 -0.06 -15.64
N ARG A 56 -4.52 -0.78 -15.16
CA ARG A 56 -5.38 -1.67 -15.98
C ARG A 56 -6.12 -0.88 -17.06
N HIS A 57 -6.70 0.27 -16.70
CA HIS A 57 -7.39 1.15 -17.64
C HIS A 57 -6.48 1.60 -18.80
N ASN A 58 -5.23 1.99 -18.49
CA ASN A 58 -4.23 2.36 -19.48
C ASN A 58 -3.83 1.19 -20.41
N ASN A 59 -4.21 -0.05 -20.04
CA ASN A 59 -4.02 -1.26 -20.84
C ASN A 59 -5.36 -1.82 -21.39
N GLY A 60 -6.43 -1.03 -21.42
CA GLY A 60 -7.73 -1.41 -22.00
C GLY A 60 -8.56 -2.38 -21.16
N LEU A 61 -8.27 -2.51 -19.85
CA LEU A 61 -8.95 -3.43 -18.94
C LEU A 61 -9.84 -2.70 -17.94
N GLY A 62 -10.85 -3.41 -17.41
CA GLY A 62 -11.73 -2.93 -16.36
C GLY A 62 -11.03 -2.73 -15.01
N ALA A 63 -11.64 -1.91 -14.17
CA ALA A 63 -11.20 -1.70 -12.79
C ALA A 63 -11.32 -2.97 -11.94
N VAL A 64 -10.62 -2.96 -10.80
CA VAL A 64 -10.77 -3.95 -9.73
C VAL A 64 -11.25 -3.26 -8.46
N GLU A 65 -12.06 -3.96 -7.68
CA GLU A 65 -12.59 -3.49 -6.40
C GLU A 65 -11.98 -4.27 -5.24
N VAL A 66 -11.81 -3.60 -4.11
CA VAL A 66 -11.38 -4.26 -2.87
C VAL A 66 -12.45 -5.26 -2.43
N ASP A 67 -12.03 -6.48 -2.13
CA ASP A 67 -12.88 -7.51 -1.53
C ASP A 67 -12.34 -7.84 -0.14
N PRO A 68 -13.19 -7.76 0.92
CA PRO A 68 -12.76 -7.99 2.29
C PRO A 68 -12.16 -9.38 2.55
N ASP A 69 -12.69 -10.41 1.90
CA ASP A 69 -12.16 -11.77 2.04
C ASP A 69 -10.79 -11.91 1.38
N LEU A 70 -10.59 -11.29 0.21
CA LEU A 70 -9.28 -11.26 -0.44
C LEU A 70 -8.27 -10.44 0.37
N MET A 71 -8.69 -9.34 1.03
CA MET A 71 -7.83 -8.58 1.95
C MET A 71 -7.37 -9.45 3.12
N ARG A 72 -8.30 -10.17 3.75
CA ARG A 72 -7.99 -11.10 4.85
C ARG A 72 -7.02 -12.19 4.38
N LEU A 73 -7.27 -12.81 3.23
CA LEU A 73 -6.39 -13.84 2.67
C LEU A 73 -4.99 -13.31 2.33
N ALA A 74 -4.90 -12.11 1.76
CA ALA A 74 -3.61 -11.45 1.49
C ALA A 74 -2.83 -11.20 2.79
N GLN A 75 -3.53 -10.75 3.85
CA GLN A 75 -2.94 -10.52 5.17
C GLN A 75 -2.43 -11.82 5.80
N GLU A 76 -3.21 -12.90 5.77
CA GLU A 76 -2.82 -14.21 6.27
C GLU A 76 -1.58 -14.72 5.53
N TRP A 77 -1.54 -14.50 4.24
CA TRP A 77 -0.43 -14.94 3.41
C TRP A 77 0.86 -14.16 3.66
N ALA A 78 0.77 -12.83 3.68
CA ALA A 78 1.92 -11.99 3.99
C ALA A 78 2.48 -12.30 5.40
N ARG A 79 1.61 -12.56 6.40
CA ARG A 79 2.00 -13.02 7.74
C ARG A 79 2.71 -14.37 7.71
N SER A 80 2.21 -15.32 6.93
CA SER A 80 2.82 -16.64 6.81
C SER A 80 4.23 -16.59 6.21
N MET A 81 4.43 -15.75 5.18
CA MET A 81 5.76 -15.51 4.60
C MET A 81 6.70 -14.85 5.60
N ALA A 82 6.23 -13.81 6.28
CA ALA A 82 6.98 -13.08 7.30
C ALA A 82 7.43 -13.99 8.47
N ALA A 83 6.52 -14.83 8.96
CA ALA A 83 6.80 -15.75 10.07
C ALA A 83 7.84 -16.84 9.72
N ARG A 84 7.92 -17.23 8.46
CA ARG A 84 8.87 -18.25 7.96
C ARG A 84 10.15 -17.64 7.37
N ASP A 85 10.22 -16.31 7.26
CA ASP A 85 11.27 -15.57 6.53
C ASP A 85 11.52 -16.15 5.11
N LYS A 86 10.42 -16.50 4.42
CA LYS A 86 10.45 -17.13 3.10
C LYS A 86 9.44 -16.48 2.16
N LEU A 87 9.91 -16.14 0.97
CA LEU A 87 9.08 -15.65 -0.12
C LEU A 87 8.57 -16.83 -0.93
N ASP A 88 7.60 -17.55 -0.41
CA ASP A 88 6.95 -18.68 -1.07
C ASP A 88 5.47 -18.77 -0.67
N ARG A 89 4.69 -19.55 -1.43
CA ARG A 89 3.26 -19.76 -1.21
C ARG A 89 2.93 -20.64 0.01
N GLY A 90 3.91 -21.26 0.65
CA GLY A 90 3.63 -22.30 1.64
C GLY A 90 2.85 -23.48 1.03
N ALA A 91 1.96 -24.09 1.82
CA ALA A 91 1.10 -25.18 1.35
C ALA A 91 -0.02 -24.64 0.46
N SER A 92 0.15 -24.68 -0.87
CA SER A 92 -0.83 -24.18 -1.86
C SER A 92 -2.23 -24.80 -1.72
N ARG A 93 -2.34 -25.97 -1.09
CA ARG A 93 -3.62 -26.66 -0.83
C ARG A 93 -4.51 -25.89 0.13
N ASP A 94 -3.94 -25.33 1.19
CA ASP A 94 -4.69 -24.58 2.21
C ASP A 94 -5.17 -23.24 1.63
N PHE A 95 -4.35 -22.60 0.79
CA PHE A 95 -4.74 -21.38 0.09
C PHE A 95 -5.95 -21.59 -0.84
N ASN A 96 -5.91 -22.63 -1.69
CA ASN A 96 -7.03 -22.94 -2.58
C ASN A 96 -8.33 -23.26 -1.81
N LYS A 97 -8.21 -23.92 -0.65
CA LYS A 97 -9.33 -24.17 0.24
C LYS A 97 -9.90 -22.87 0.82
N SER A 98 -9.03 -21.97 1.25
CA SER A 98 -9.42 -20.65 1.78
C SER A 98 -10.10 -19.78 0.72
N LEU A 99 -9.58 -19.77 -0.51
CA LEU A 99 -10.23 -19.10 -1.66
C LEU A 99 -11.61 -19.66 -1.94
N ALA A 100 -11.75 -20.99 -1.98
CA ALA A 100 -13.04 -21.65 -2.20
C ALA A 100 -14.03 -21.34 -1.09
N GLY A 101 -13.57 -21.32 0.20
CA GLY A 101 -14.37 -20.91 1.34
C GLY A 101 -14.86 -19.48 1.28
N ALA A 102 -14.11 -18.60 0.61
CA ALA A 102 -14.48 -17.20 0.37
C ALA A 102 -15.30 -17.00 -0.94
N GLY A 103 -15.66 -18.08 -1.62
CA GLY A 103 -16.47 -18.03 -2.84
C GLY A 103 -15.67 -17.73 -4.12
N PHE A 104 -14.34 -17.86 -4.08
CA PHE A 104 -13.50 -17.63 -5.25
C PHE A 104 -12.98 -18.94 -5.88
N ASN A 105 -12.87 -18.94 -7.21
CA ASN A 105 -12.29 -20.06 -7.93
C ASN A 105 -10.77 -19.87 -8.05
N ALA A 106 -10.00 -20.82 -7.51
CA ALA A 106 -8.53 -20.77 -7.57
C ALA A 106 -7.97 -20.72 -9.01
N LYS A 107 -8.67 -21.30 -9.99
CA LYS A 107 -8.27 -21.25 -11.42
C LYS A 107 -8.48 -19.88 -12.05
N LYS A 108 -9.32 -19.03 -11.43
CA LYS A 108 -9.60 -17.65 -11.87
C LYS A 108 -8.93 -16.62 -10.94
N THR A 109 -7.98 -17.05 -10.13
CA THR A 109 -7.26 -16.22 -9.17
C THR A 109 -5.79 -16.18 -9.54
N VAL A 110 -5.23 -14.98 -9.50
CA VAL A 110 -3.80 -14.72 -9.69
C VAL A 110 -3.24 -13.96 -8.51
N GLU A 111 -1.93 -13.98 -8.36
CA GLU A 111 -1.25 -13.42 -7.20
C GLU A 111 0.11 -12.83 -7.52
N ASN A 112 0.49 -11.81 -6.78
CA ASN A 112 1.85 -11.31 -6.72
C ASN A 112 2.31 -11.34 -5.26
N ILE A 113 3.41 -12.05 -5.02
CA ILE A 113 4.12 -12.01 -3.74
C ILE A 113 5.47 -11.35 -3.93
N SER A 114 5.88 -10.55 -2.97
CA SER A 114 7.19 -9.90 -2.98
C SER A 114 7.64 -9.56 -1.56
N ALA A 115 8.91 -9.19 -1.40
CA ALA A 115 9.45 -8.75 -0.13
C ALA A 115 10.55 -7.71 -0.35
N GLY A 116 10.81 -6.87 0.66
CA GLY A 116 11.85 -5.84 0.63
C GLY A 116 11.39 -4.47 0.13
N TYR A 117 10.19 -4.33 -0.40
CA TYR A 117 9.59 -3.04 -0.72
C TYR A 117 9.01 -2.41 0.55
N HIS A 118 9.26 -1.13 0.76
CA HIS A 118 8.80 -0.44 1.97
C HIS A 118 7.53 0.37 1.76
N THR A 119 7.14 0.62 0.51
CA THR A 119 5.94 1.40 0.16
C THR A 119 5.11 0.67 -0.90
N LEU A 120 3.82 1.01 -0.98
CA LEU A 120 2.94 0.51 -2.05
C LEU A 120 3.46 0.91 -3.44
N ALA A 121 4.00 2.13 -3.58
CA ALA A 121 4.56 2.62 -4.83
C ALA A 121 5.75 1.76 -5.30
N GLU A 122 6.65 1.35 -4.39
CA GLU A 122 7.77 0.46 -4.69
C GLU A 122 7.27 -0.94 -5.09
N ALA A 123 6.36 -1.53 -4.32
CA ALA A 123 5.80 -2.85 -4.62
C ALA A 123 5.11 -2.86 -5.99
N PHE A 124 4.26 -1.87 -6.26
CA PHE A 124 3.60 -1.71 -7.55
C PHE A 124 4.60 -1.57 -8.70
N SER A 125 5.63 -0.74 -8.56
CA SER A 125 6.66 -0.55 -9.59
C SER A 125 7.42 -1.85 -9.86
N GLY A 126 7.82 -2.57 -8.82
CA GLY A 126 8.47 -3.87 -8.97
C GLY A 126 7.58 -4.91 -9.66
N TRP A 127 6.28 -4.94 -9.36
CA TRP A 127 5.34 -5.83 -10.05
C TRP A 127 5.09 -5.41 -11.50
N ARG A 128 4.99 -4.12 -11.79
CA ARG A 128 4.84 -3.59 -13.15
C ARG A 128 6.03 -3.95 -14.03
N ASP A 129 7.23 -3.87 -13.49
CA ASP A 129 8.47 -4.07 -14.24
C ASP A 129 8.84 -5.57 -14.39
N SER A 130 8.24 -6.45 -13.58
CA SER A 130 8.39 -7.91 -13.67
C SER A 130 7.33 -8.53 -14.61
N PRO A 131 7.71 -9.15 -15.74
CA PRO A 131 6.75 -9.70 -16.70
C PRO A 131 5.69 -10.63 -16.09
N PRO A 132 6.03 -11.61 -15.21
CA PRO A 132 5.01 -12.50 -14.63
C PRO A 132 4.07 -11.74 -13.66
N HIS A 133 4.57 -10.85 -12.83
CA HIS A 133 3.74 -10.06 -11.92
C HIS A 133 2.85 -9.07 -12.67
N ARG A 134 3.37 -8.46 -13.73
CA ARG A 134 2.61 -7.60 -14.63
C ARG A 134 1.44 -8.34 -15.28
N ALA A 135 1.69 -9.55 -15.79
CA ALA A 135 0.64 -10.38 -16.38
C ALA A 135 -0.49 -10.67 -15.39
N ASN A 136 -0.18 -10.90 -14.13
CA ASN A 136 -1.17 -11.08 -13.07
C ASN A 136 -1.99 -9.80 -12.84
N MET A 137 -1.36 -8.62 -12.73
CA MET A 137 -2.09 -7.34 -12.60
C MET A 137 -2.98 -7.03 -13.81
N LEU A 138 -2.61 -7.51 -14.99
CA LEU A 138 -3.35 -7.34 -16.24
C LEU A 138 -4.24 -8.56 -16.56
N ASN A 139 -4.54 -9.44 -15.61
CA ASN A 139 -5.49 -10.53 -15.81
C ASN A 139 -6.87 -9.96 -16.16
N ALA A 140 -7.34 -10.26 -17.39
CA ALA A 140 -8.56 -9.66 -17.94
C ALA A 140 -9.82 -10.05 -17.15
N GLY A 141 -9.85 -11.26 -16.56
CA GLY A 141 -10.99 -11.75 -15.79
C GLY A 141 -11.09 -11.19 -14.37
N ALA A 142 -10.04 -10.57 -13.85
CA ALA A 142 -10.06 -10.07 -12.46
C ALA A 142 -10.93 -8.83 -12.33
N ASN A 143 -11.83 -8.84 -11.34
CA ASN A 143 -12.68 -7.72 -10.96
C ASN A 143 -12.66 -7.46 -9.44
N ARG A 144 -11.99 -8.30 -8.65
CA ARG A 144 -11.80 -8.16 -7.20
C ARG A 144 -10.33 -8.27 -6.85
N MET A 145 -9.94 -7.60 -5.76
CA MET A 145 -8.58 -7.69 -5.24
C MET A 145 -8.50 -7.62 -3.72
N GLY A 146 -7.46 -8.19 -3.18
CA GLY A 146 -6.99 -7.97 -1.81
C GLY A 146 -5.49 -7.78 -1.80
N ILE A 147 -4.99 -6.93 -0.91
CA ILE A 147 -3.57 -6.62 -0.80
C ILE A 147 -3.18 -6.45 0.67
N ALA A 148 -1.99 -6.90 1.03
CA ALA A 148 -1.45 -6.69 2.36
C ALA A 148 0.07 -6.57 2.33
N ALA A 149 0.59 -5.86 3.33
CA ALA A 149 2.01 -5.83 3.67
C ALA A 149 2.16 -6.17 5.16
N VAL A 150 3.18 -6.95 5.51
CA VAL A 150 3.48 -7.32 6.89
C VAL A 150 4.93 -6.98 7.20
N TYR A 151 5.10 -6.18 8.25
CA TYR A 151 6.42 -5.85 8.78
C TYR A 151 6.93 -6.93 9.71
N ALA A 152 8.15 -7.40 9.47
CA ALA A 152 8.85 -8.40 10.25
C ALA A 152 10.31 -7.94 10.49
N PRO A 153 10.57 -7.12 11.53
CA PRO A 153 11.83 -6.39 11.70
C PRO A 153 13.06 -7.31 11.85
N GLN A 154 12.88 -8.56 12.28
CA GLN A 154 13.96 -9.51 12.45
C GLN A 154 14.21 -10.37 11.20
N SER A 155 13.36 -10.28 10.17
CA SER A 155 13.50 -11.03 8.93
C SER A 155 14.50 -10.40 7.98
N LYS A 156 14.93 -11.17 6.97
CA LYS A 156 15.84 -10.71 5.92
C LYS A 156 15.28 -9.50 5.14
N TYR A 157 14.00 -9.54 4.79
CA TYR A 157 13.39 -8.57 3.87
C TYR A 157 12.60 -7.44 4.56
N LYS A 158 12.35 -7.55 5.85
CA LYS A 158 11.61 -6.58 6.68
C LYS A 158 10.13 -6.44 6.36
N VAL A 159 9.73 -6.35 5.09
CA VAL A 159 8.33 -6.20 4.67
C VAL A 159 7.99 -7.26 3.63
N TYR A 160 6.89 -7.97 3.84
CA TYR A 160 6.36 -9.01 2.94
C TYR A 160 5.03 -8.59 2.38
N TRP A 161 4.86 -8.74 1.08
CA TRP A 161 3.68 -8.29 0.33
C TRP A 161 2.95 -9.47 -0.30
N ALA A 162 1.62 -9.41 -0.27
CA ALA A 162 0.76 -10.27 -1.06
C ALA A 162 -0.35 -9.44 -1.73
N LEU A 163 -0.50 -9.59 -3.03
CA LEU A 163 -1.63 -9.11 -3.82
C LEU A 163 -2.35 -10.34 -4.38
N ILE A 164 -3.64 -10.41 -4.18
CA ILE A 164 -4.51 -11.45 -4.75
C ILE A 164 -5.53 -10.74 -5.64
N MET A 165 -5.71 -11.22 -6.86
CA MET A 165 -6.72 -10.72 -7.78
C MET A 165 -7.55 -11.89 -8.30
N ALA A 166 -8.87 -11.75 -8.30
CA ALA A 166 -9.79 -12.81 -8.62
C ALA A 166 -10.98 -12.31 -9.43
N THR A 167 -11.64 -13.26 -10.10
CA THR A 167 -12.96 -13.06 -10.68
C THR A 167 -14.01 -13.44 -9.63
N LYS A 168 -14.95 -12.52 -9.36
CA LYS A 168 -16.18 -12.82 -8.66
C LYS A 168 -17.30 -12.76 -9.69
N ASP A 169 -17.97 -13.89 -9.91
CA ASP A 169 -19.10 -13.96 -10.84
C ASP A 169 -20.23 -13.04 -10.29
N SER A 170 -20.86 -12.26 -11.15
CA SER A 170 -22.02 -11.44 -10.76
C SER A 170 -23.16 -12.36 -10.37
N SER A 171 -23.67 -12.20 -9.16
CA SER A 171 -24.87 -12.89 -8.68
C SER A 171 -26.09 -12.39 -9.40
#